data_3b22b9e056bdca6cfdde7abd77f596aa
#
_entry.id   3b22b9e056bdca6cfdde7abd77f596aa
#
_cell.length_a   1.000
_cell.length_b   1.000
_cell.length_c   1.000
_cell.angle_alpha   90.00
_cell.angle_beta   90.00
_cell.angle_gamma   90.00
#
_symmetry.space_group_name_H-M   'P 1'
#
loop_
_entity.id
_entity.type
_entity.pdbx_description
1 polymer ?
#
loop_
_entity_poly.entity_id
_entity_poly.type
_entity_poly.pdbx_seq_one_letter_code
_entity_poly.pdbx_strand_id
1 'polypeptide(L)'
;MTFVPFCGSSSLPRHASLSYDRRIMPKAKNPIPEGFRTLTTHITVSGAVNYIDFLKRAFNAVEVSRAPGPGGKLMHAHLRIGDADLMLNDHFPEFGSPPIAEGNWPLTLHLYVRDADAVFAQAVSAGCTVVMPIADQFWGDRYGFVKDPFGFNWGIATHIEDPTPEEIAEREAKMFGGGT
;
A
#
# COMPACT_ATOMS: atom_id res chain seq x y z
N MET A 1 -38.43 -22.79 -35.29
CA MET A 1 -37.55 -22.06 -34.33
C MET A 1 -36.63 -23.10 -33.71
N THR A 2 -35.42 -23.17 -34.20
CA THR A 2 -34.47 -24.24 -33.82
C THR A 2 -33.42 -23.60 -32.92
N PHE A 3 -33.38 -24.03 -31.66
CA PHE A 3 -32.39 -23.58 -30.70
C PHE A 3 -31.05 -24.25 -30.98
N VAL A 4 -30.00 -23.47 -31.23
CA VAL A 4 -28.61 -23.95 -31.33
C VAL A 4 -27.93 -23.65 -29.99
N PRO A 5 -27.37 -24.63 -29.28
CA PRO A 5 -26.60 -24.37 -28.07
C PRO A 5 -25.19 -23.93 -28.44
N PHE A 6 -24.81 -22.72 -28.06
CA PHE A 6 -23.45 -22.21 -28.15
C PHE A 6 -22.62 -22.80 -27.01
N CYS A 7 -21.94 -23.90 -27.24
CA CYS A 7 -20.97 -24.47 -26.33
C CYS A 7 -19.58 -24.00 -26.77
N GLY A 8 -19.18 -22.82 -26.26
CA GLY A 8 -17.84 -22.30 -26.40
C GLY A 8 -17.03 -22.59 -25.15
N SER A 9 -16.36 -23.74 -25.11
CA SER A 9 -15.36 -24.03 -24.10
C SER A 9 -14.09 -23.20 -24.41
N SER A 10 -13.97 -22.01 -23.81
CA SER A 10 -12.72 -21.30 -23.76
C SER A 10 -11.81 -21.99 -22.74
N SER A 11 -10.96 -22.89 -23.23
CA SER A 11 -9.85 -23.41 -22.43
C SER A 11 -8.89 -22.26 -22.13
N LEU A 12 -8.87 -21.81 -20.85
CA LEU A 12 -7.83 -20.92 -20.33
C LEU A 12 -6.46 -21.54 -20.65
N PRO A 13 -5.47 -20.75 -21.10
CA PRO A 13 -4.13 -21.27 -21.28
C PRO A 13 -3.62 -21.82 -19.96
N ARG A 14 -3.23 -23.10 -19.94
CA ARG A 14 -2.57 -23.70 -18.79
C ARG A 14 -1.32 -22.88 -18.53
N HIS A 15 -1.24 -22.26 -17.35
CA HIS A 15 -0.02 -21.62 -16.88
C HIS A 15 1.13 -22.60 -17.09
N ALA A 16 2.12 -22.21 -17.90
CA ALA A 16 3.38 -22.90 -17.92
C ALA A 16 3.95 -22.80 -16.50
N SER A 17 3.78 -23.83 -15.70
CA SER A 17 4.45 -23.92 -14.42
C SER A 17 5.93 -24.04 -14.74
N LEU A 18 6.68 -22.96 -14.57
CA LEU A 18 8.12 -23.04 -14.46
C LEU A 18 8.38 -23.91 -13.24
N SER A 19 8.63 -25.20 -13.47
CA SER A 19 8.98 -26.13 -12.41
C SER A 19 10.38 -25.78 -11.92
N TYR A 20 10.45 -24.94 -10.90
CA TYR A 20 11.70 -24.71 -10.17
C TYR A 20 12.15 -26.02 -9.54
N ASP A 21 13.30 -26.54 -9.98
CA ASP A 21 13.88 -27.70 -9.33
C ASP A 21 14.47 -27.29 -7.96
N ARG A 22 13.66 -27.50 -6.90
CA ARG A 22 14.04 -27.18 -5.52
C ARG A 22 15.32 -27.89 -5.04
N ARG A 23 15.81 -28.90 -5.76
CA ARG A 23 17.02 -29.65 -5.39
C ARG A 23 18.30 -28.88 -5.70
N ILE A 24 18.25 -27.85 -6.55
CA ILE A 24 19.41 -27.08 -7.01
C ILE A 24 19.56 -25.78 -6.18
N MET A 25 18.53 -25.35 -5.48
CA MET A 25 18.55 -24.12 -4.70
C MET A 25 19.05 -24.35 -3.27
N PRO A 26 20.00 -23.56 -2.77
CA PRO A 26 20.39 -23.62 -1.37
C PRO A 26 19.18 -23.31 -0.49
N LYS A 27 19.01 -24.10 0.59
CA LYS A 27 17.92 -23.84 1.56
C LYS A 27 18.15 -22.50 2.25
N ALA A 28 17.09 -21.74 2.41
CA ALA A 28 17.13 -20.51 3.20
C ALA A 28 17.56 -20.82 4.65
N LYS A 29 18.42 -19.99 5.21
CA LYS A 29 18.84 -20.09 6.63
C LYS A 29 17.68 -19.78 7.57
N ASN A 30 16.87 -18.78 7.21
CA ASN A 30 15.69 -18.35 7.95
C ASN A 30 14.44 -18.40 7.05
N PRO A 31 13.29 -18.83 7.58
CA PRO A 31 12.04 -18.84 6.81
C PRO A 31 11.46 -17.44 6.53
N ILE A 32 11.85 -16.44 7.33
CA ILE A 32 11.53 -15.03 7.12
C ILE A 32 12.82 -14.35 6.64
N PRO A 33 12.84 -13.71 5.45
CA PRO A 33 14.02 -13.01 4.96
C PRO A 33 14.46 -11.91 5.92
N GLU A 34 15.76 -11.64 5.94
CA GLU A 34 16.32 -10.58 6.77
C GLU A 34 15.72 -9.21 6.41
N GLY A 35 15.34 -8.45 7.44
CA GLY A 35 14.68 -7.15 7.30
C GLY A 35 13.16 -7.21 7.17
N PHE A 36 12.57 -8.34 6.76
CA PHE A 36 11.11 -8.48 6.64
C PHE A 36 10.43 -8.75 7.98
N ARG A 37 9.17 -8.36 8.06
CA ARG A 37 8.27 -8.67 9.18
C ARG A 37 7.33 -9.81 8.79
N THR A 38 6.68 -10.43 9.79
CA THR A 38 5.68 -11.49 9.56
C THR A 38 4.56 -11.02 8.64
N LEU A 39 4.12 -9.77 8.81
CA LEU A 39 3.21 -9.08 7.91
C LEU A 39 4.00 -8.03 7.14
N THR A 40 4.02 -8.14 5.81
CA THR A 40 4.61 -7.17 4.89
C THR A 40 3.56 -6.78 3.87
N THR A 41 3.35 -5.48 3.70
CA THR A 41 2.37 -4.96 2.74
C THR A 41 2.84 -5.26 1.31
N HIS A 42 1.95 -5.83 0.49
CA HIS A 42 2.17 -6.04 -0.93
C HIS A 42 0.97 -5.48 -1.71
N ILE A 43 1.24 -4.54 -2.61
CA ILE A 43 0.21 -3.85 -3.39
C ILE A 43 0.41 -4.06 -4.88
N THR A 44 -0.70 -4.08 -5.62
CA THR A 44 -0.69 -4.14 -7.09
C THR A 44 -1.17 -2.81 -7.63
N VAL A 45 -0.43 -2.23 -8.57
CA VAL A 45 -0.72 -0.92 -9.16
C VAL A 45 -0.69 -0.97 -10.68
N SER A 46 -1.26 0.05 -11.32
CA SER A 46 -0.98 0.33 -12.74
C SER A 46 0.13 1.36 -12.84
N GLY A 47 1.25 1.01 -13.50
CA GLY A 47 2.40 1.90 -13.64
C GLY A 47 3.31 1.90 -12.41
N ALA A 48 3.76 0.71 -12.00
CA ALA A 48 4.61 0.51 -10.82
C ALA A 48 5.88 1.38 -10.82
N VAL A 49 6.50 1.62 -11.98
CA VAL A 49 7.66 2.51 -12.09
C VAL A 49 7.32 3.93 -11.65
N ASN A 50 6.22 4.49 -12.16
CA ASN A 50 5.77 5.84 -11.81
C ASN A 50 5.37 5.93 -10.33
N TYR A 51 4.79 4.86 -9.80
CA TYR A 51 4.41 4.79 -8.38
C TYR A 51 5.64 4.76 -7.47
N ILE A 52 6.69 4.03 -7.83
CA ILE A 52 7.97 4.05 -7.12
C ILE A 52 8.55 5.47 -7.07
N ASP A 53 8.56 6.17 -8.21
CA ASP A 53 9.08 7.55 -8.27
C ASP A 53 8.23 8.52 -7.45
N PHE A 54 6.91 8.31 -7.41
CA PHE A 54 6.02 9.05 -6.52
C PHE A 54 6.37 8.79 -5.04
N LEU A 55 6.46 7.52 -4.62
CA LEU A 55 6.77 7.15 -3.24
C LEU A 55 8.12 7.70 -2.75
N LYS A 56 9.13 7.76 -3.64
CA LYS A 56 10.41 8.40 -3.35
C LYS A 56 10.24 9.89 -3.05
N ARG A 57 9.44 10.60 -3.83
CA ARG A 57 9.21 12.05 -3.64
C ARG A 57 8.31 12.33 -2.44
N ALA A 58 7.24 11.53 -2.26
CA ALA A 58 6.23 11.79 -1.24
C ALA A 58 6.65 11.34 0.16
N PHE A 59 7.33 10.19 0.26
CA PHE A 59 7.57 9.50 1.53
C PHE A 59 9.03 9.08 1.73
N ASN A 60 9.96 9.62 0.93
CA ASN A 60 11.39 9.28 0.98
C ASN A 60 11.65 7.76 0.86
N ALA A 61 10.83 7.06 0.09
CA ALA A 61 10.99 5.62 -0.12
C ALA A 61 12.34 5.32 -0.75
N VAL A 62 13.01 4.29 -0.26
CA VAL A 62 14.25 3.76 -0.81
C VAL A 62 13.93 2.47 -1.56
N GLU A 63 14.28 2.42 -2.84
CA GLU A 63 14.13 1.21 -3.63
C GLU A 63 15.26 0.23 -3.30
N VAL A 64 14.90 -0.96 -2.84
CA VAL A 64 15.83 -2.03 -2.47
C VAL A 64 16.11 -2.94 -3.66
N SER A 65 15.07 -3.32 -4.40
CA SER A 65 15.20 -4.17 -5.56
C SER A 65 13.99 -4.06 -6.49
N ARG A 66 14.18 -4.41 -7.77
CA ARG A 66 13.09 -4.61 -8.73
C ARG A 66 13.34 -5.79 -9.65
N ALA A 67 12.28 -6.43 -10.09
CA ALA A 67 12.28 -7.46 -11.11
C ALA A 67 11.47 -6.97 -12.31
N PRO A 68 12.10 -6.75 -13.48
CA PRO A 68 11.38 -6.33 -14.66
C PRO A 68 10.48 -7.46 -15.19
N GLY A 69 9.41 -7.06 -15.85
CA GLY A 69 8.45 -7.91 -16.51
C GLY A 69 8.24 -7.55 -17.97
N PRO A 70 7.33 -8.22 -18.66
CA PRO A 70 7.00 -7.93 -20.05
C PRO A 70 6.39 -6.53 -20.20
N GLY A 71 6.61 -5.91 -21.37
CA GLY A 71 6.02 -4.62 -21.72
C GLY A 71 6.48 -3.43 -20.88
N GLY A 72 7.66 -3.49 -20.25
CA GLY A 72 8.18 -2.42 -19.39
C GLY A 72 7.54 -2.35 -18.00
N LYS A 73 6.68 -3.31 -17.67
CA LYS A 73 6.08 -3.47 -16.35
C LYS A 73 7.06 -4.09 -15.35
N LEU A 74 6.74 -3.99 -14.06
CA LEU A 74 7.49 -4.65 -13.00
C LEU A 74 6.72 -5.86 -12.47
N MET A 75 7.35 -7.03 -12.51
CA MET A 75 6.83 -8.24 -11.87
C MET A 75 6.89 -8.13 -10.34
N HIS A 76 7.85 -7.40 -9.83
CA HIS A 76 8.03 -7.17 -8.40
C HIS A 76 8.94 -5.96 -8.17
N ALA A 77 8.67 -5.22 -7.11
CA ALA A 77 9.61 -4.27 -6.52
C ALA A 77 9.52 -4.32 -5.00
N HIS A 78 10.65 -4.07 -4.34
CA HIS A 78 10.77 -3.96 -2.90
C HIS A 78 11.30 -2.57 -2.57
N LEU A 79 10.56 -1.84 -1.74
CA LEU A 79 10.88 -0.53 -1.23
C LEU A 79 10.93 -0.54 0.28
N ARG A 80 11.61 0.45 0.85
CA ARG A 80 11.61 0.73 2.28
C ARG A 80 11.19 2.17 2.53
N ILE A 81 10.23 2.35 3.45
CA ILE A 81 9.79 3.66 3.95
C ILE A 81 10.03 3.66 5.45
N GLY A 82 10.99 4.47 5.93
CA GLY A 82 11.46 4.37 7.31
C GLY A 82 12.03 2.99 7.61
N ASP A 83 11.43 2.26 8.54
CA ASP A 83 11.80 0.89 8.95
C ASP A 83 10.83 -0.18 8.38
N ALA A 84 9.84 0.23 7.59
CA ALA A 84 8.83 -0.64 7.02
C ALA A 84 9.16 -1.03 5.57
N ASP A 85 8.93 -2.31 5.25
CA ASP A 85 9.08 -2.84 3.91
C ASP A 85 7.74 -2.80 3.16
N LEU A 86 7.77 -2.36 1.92
CA LEU A 86 6.64 -2.32 0.99
C LEU A 86 7.01 -3.04 -0.29
N MET A 87 6.27 -4.08 -0.64
CA MET A 87 6.38 -4.76 -1.92
C MET A 87 5.30 -4.24 -2.88
N LEU A 88 5.61 -4.19 -4.15
CA LEU A 88 4.65 -3.85 -5.19
C LEU A 88 4.96 -4.51 -6.53
N ASN A 89 3.93 -4.63 -7.35
CA ASN A 89 4.01 -5.10 -8.73
C ASN A 89 3.02 -4.36 -9.62
N ASP A 90 3.26 -4.41 -10.93
CA ASP A 90 2.25 -3.99 -11.90
C ASP A 90 1.08 -4.97 -11.97
N HIS A 91 -0.05 -4.48 -12.44
CA HIS A 91 -1.22 -5.30 -12.71
C HIS A 91 -1.00 -6.18 -13.94
N PHE A 92 -1.16 -7.50 -13.76
CA PHE A 92 -1.05 -8.53 -14.77
C PHE A 92 -2.32 -9.39 -14.81
N PRO A 93 -3.36 -9.01 -15.56
CA PRO A 93 -4.61 -9.79 -15.65
C PRO A 93 -4.36 -11.21 -16.14
N GLU A 94 -3.38 -11.39 -17.03
CA GLU A 94 -2.97 -12.67 -17.58
C GLU A 94 -2.41 -13.66 -16.55
N PHE A 95 -1.96 -13.16 -15.39
CA PHE A 95 -1.50 -13.97 -14.26
C PHE A 95 -2.53 -14.02 -13.12
N GLY A 96 -3.78 -13.60 -13.38
CA GLY A 96 -4.86 -13.68 -12.40
C GLY A 96 -4.90 -12.54 -11.39
N SER A 97 -4.20 -11.43 -11.65
CA SER A 97 -4.38 -10.22 -10.84
C SER A 97 -5.83 -9.76 -10.91
N PRO A 98 -6.48 -9.47 -9.77
CA PRO A 98 -7.83 -8.94 -9.79
C PRO A 98 -7.87 -7.57 -10.48
N PRO A 99 -9.02 -7.16 -11.04
CA PRO A 99 -9.17 -5.82 -11.61
C PRO A 99 -8.79 -4.76 -10.58
N ILE A 100 -8.01 -3.76 -11.00
CA ILE A 100 -7.71 -2.60 -10.17
C ILE A 100 -8.98 -1.73 -10.14
N ALA A 101 -9.57 -1.55 -8.96
CA ALA A 101 -10.65 -0.61 -8.77
C ALA A 101 -10.13 0.82 -8.99
N GLU A 102 -10.70 1.54 -9.94
CA GLU A 102 -10.31 2.93 -10.17
C GLU A 102 -10.65 3.78 -8.94
N GLY A 103 -9.62 4.33 -8.34
CA GLY A 103 -9.72 5.52 -7.49
C GLY A 103 -10.07 5.33 -6.01
N ASN A 104 -10.44 4.14 -5.50
CA ASN A 104 -10.77 3.95 -4.08
C ASN A 104 -10.37 2.56 -3.59
N TRP A 105 -9.16 2.45 -3.03
CA TRP A 105 -8.76 1.27 -2.30
C TRP A 105 -9.30 1.36 -0.86
N PRO A 106 -10.07 0.38 -0.36
CA PRO A 106 -10.54 0.33 1.03
C PRO A 106 -9.38 -0.09 1.96
N LEU A 107 -8.23 0.55 1.81
CA LEU A 107 -7.00 0.32 2.54
C LEU A 107 -6.37 1.67 2.87
N THR A 108 -5.92 1.81 4.10
CA THR A 108 -5.11 2.94 4.54
C THR A 108 -3.73 2.44 4.92
N LEU A 109 -2.71 3.02 4.33
CA LEU A 109 -1.33 2.88 4.75
C LEU A 109 -1.06 3.95 5.80
N HIS A 110 -0.70 3.54 7.01
CA HIS A 110 -0.50 4.46 8.14
C HIS A 110 0.99 4.59 8.44
N LEU A 111 1.48 5.82 8.43
CA LEU A 111 2.87 6.17 8.74
C LEU A 111 2.96 6.86 10.08
N TYR A 112 3.72 6.29 11.01
CA TYR A 112 4.23 7.03 12.16
C TYR A 112 5.60 7.60 11.82
N VAL A 113 5.73 8.93 11.91
CA VAL A 113 6.93 9.69 11.57
C VAL A 113 7.29 10.66 12.68
N ARG A 114 8.53 11.14 12.70
CA ARG A 114 8.99 12.09 13.72
C ARG A 114 8.39 13.48 13.57
N ASP A 115 8.02 13.87 12.35
CA ASP A 115 7.44 15.17 12.01
C ASP A 115 6.36 14.97 10.96
N ALA A 116 5.12 14.81 11.43
CA ALA A 116 3.97 14.59 10.57
C ALA A 116 3.66 15.82 9.70
N ASP A 117 3.89 17.04 10.18
CA ASP A 117 3.66 18.27 9.42
C ASP A 117 4.57 18.33 8.19
N ALA A 118 5.86 18.03 8.37
CA ALA A 118 6.82 18.04 7.28
C ALA A 118 6.51 16.97 6.23
N VAL A 119 6.23 15.72 6.66
CA VAL A 119 5.90 14.62 5.74
C VAL A 119 4.56 14.85 5.05
N PHE A 120 3.57 15.40 5.74
CA PHE A 120 2.27 15.76 5.17
C PHE A 120 2.42 16.82 4.07
N ALA A 121 3.18 17.90 4.35
CA ALA A 121 3.45 18.94 3.36
C ALA A 121 4.22 18.40 2.14
N GLN A 122 5.20 17.50 2.37
CA GLN A 122 5.94 16.83 1.31
C GLN A 122 5.02 15.97 0.44
N ALA A 123 4.13 15.18 1.04
CA ALA A 123 3.17 14.33 0.32
C ALA A 123 2.21 15.17 -0.54
N VAL A 124 1.69 16.27 0.00
CA VAL A 124 0.83 17.20 -0.75
C VAL A 124 1.60 17.83 -1.92
N SER A 125 2.84 18.27 -1.69
CA SER A 125 3.71 18.82 -2.75
C SER A 125 4.05 17.80 -3.84
N ALA A 126 4.08 16.50 -3.49
CA ALA A 126 4.30 15.41 -4.44
C ALA A 126 3.04 15.05 -5.25
N GLY A 127 1.86 15.59 -4.90
CA GLY A 127 0.61 15.41 -5.63
C GLY A 127 -0.50 14.68 -4.87
N CYS A 128 -0.35 14.46 -3.56
CA CYS A 128 -1.46 13.95 -2.75
C CYS A 128 -2.57 14.99 -2.60
N THR A 129 -3.81 14.51 -2.57
CA THR A 129 -4.98 15.33 -2.23
C THR A 129 -5.25 15.22 -0.73
N VAL A 130 -5.46 16.35 -0.08
CA VAL A 130 -5.84 16.39 1.34
C VAL A 130 -7.27 15.87 1.51
N VAL A 131 -7.44 14.84 2.34
CA VAL A 131 -8.73 14.30 2.74
C VAL A 131 -9.11 14.83 4.12
N MET A 132 -8.14 14.82 5.07
CA MET A 132 -8.28 15.44 6.38
C MET A 132 -7.01 16.24 6.67
N PRO A 133 -7.14 17.56 6.92
CA PRO A 133 -6.00 18.40 7.29
C PRO A 133 -5.31 17.87 8.55
N ILE A 134 -4.00 18.14 8.65
CA ILE A 134 -3.23 17.73 9.81
C ILE A 134 -3.66 18.54 11.03
N ALA A 135 -3.95 17.85 12.15
CA ALA A 135 -4.34 18.44 13.42
C ALA A 135 -4.03 17.50 14.58
N ASP A 136 -3.98 18.05 15.79
CA ASP A 136 -3.88 17.24 17.00
C ASP A 136 -5.22 16.54 17.25
N GLN A 137 -5.14 15.25 17.54
CA GLN A 137 -6.30 14.38 17.67
C GLN A 137 -6.52 14.00 19.14
N PHE A 138 -7.76 13.70 19.47
CA PHE A 138 -8.15 13.38 20.86
C PHE A 138 -7.47 12.13 21.43
N TRP A 139 -6.96 11.26 20.57
CA TRP A 139 -6.24 10.03 20.97
C TRP A 139 -4.74 10.21 21.18
N GLY A 140 -4.18 11.44 21.01
CA GLY A 140 -2.79 11.74 21.32
C GLY A 140 -1.83 11.78 20.14
N ASP A 141 -2.34 11.82 18.90
CA ASP A 141 -1.50 11.95 17.71
C ASP A 141 -1.71 13.31 17.04
N ARG A 142 -0.65 13.87 16.51
CA ARG A 142 -0.71 14.83 15.42
C ARG A 142 -0.91 14.08 14.11
N TYR A 143 -2.08 14.18 13.49
CA TYR A 143 -2.50 13.30 12.42
C TYR A 143 -3.15 14.05 11.27
N GLY A 144 -2.84 13.62 10.04
CA GLY A 144 -3.51 14.05 8.82
C GLY A 144 -3.73 12.89 7.86
N PHE A 145 -4.63 13.06 6.91
CA PHE A 145 -5.03 12.02 5.98
C PHE A 145 -5.03 12.53 4.55
N VAL A 146 -4.31 11.84 3.67
CA VAL A 146 -4.18 12.20 2.26
C VAL A 146 -4.50 11.01 1.36
N LYS A 147 -4.87 11.30 0.13
CA LYS A 147 -5.04 10.32 -0.95
C LYS A 147 -4.00 10.58 -2.01
N ASP A 148 -3.27 9.52 -2.40
CA ASP A 148 -2.27 9.62 -3.45
C ASP A 148 -2.87 9.61 -4.87
N PRO A 149 -2.09 10.00 -5.92
CA PRO A 149 -2.57 10.00 -7.31
C PRO A 149 -2.91 8.61 -7.87
N PHE A 150 -2.52 7.54 -7.18
CA PHE A 150 -2.79 6.14 -7.56
C PHE A 150 -4.01 5.57 -6.81
N GLY A 151 -4.63 6.37 -5.93
CA GLY A 151 -5.85 6.03 -5.23
C GLY A 151 -5.67 5.41 -3.85
N PHE A 152 -4.43 5.27 -3.35
CA PHE A 152 -4.18 4.79 -2.00
C PHE A 152 -4.34 5.91 -0.97
N ASN A 153 -4.87 5.52 0.17
CA ASN A 153 -5.05 6.40 1.32
C ASN A 153 -3.84 6.28 2.26
N TRP A 154 -3.40 7.42 2.78
CA TRP A 154 -2.27 7.52 3.70
C TRP A 154 -2.66 8.31 4.94
N GLY A 155 -2.59 7.67 6.11
CA GLY A 155 -2.58 8.34 7.41
C GLY A 155 -1.15 8.70 7.76
N ILE A 156 -0.90 9.95 8.14
CA ILE A 156 0.43 10.44 8.51
C ILE A 156 0.34 10.99 9.92
N ALA A 157 1.10 10.40 10.85
CA ALA A 157 1.01 10.68 12.26
C ALA A 157 2.36 10.91 12.93
N THR A 158 2.36 11.74 13.97
CA THR A 158 3.37 11.79 15.03
C THR A 158 2.66 11.60 16.35
N HIS A 159 3.09 10.62 17.15
CA HIS A 159 2.59 10.44 18.50
C HIS A 159 3.12 11.55 19.39
N ILE A 160 2.23 12.35 19.99
CA ILE A 160 2.58 13.58 20.73
C ILE A 160 2.14 13.55 22.20
N GLU A 161 1.20 12.66 22.57
CA GLU A 161 0.69 12.50 23.93
C GLU A 161 0.38 11.03 24.22
N ASP A 162 0.46 10.63 25.50
CA ASP A 162 0.06 9.31 26.02
C ASP A 162 -1.20 9.47 26.92
N PRO A 163 -2.39 9.79 26.36
CA PRO A 163 -3.59 9.95 27.17
C PRO A 163 -4.07 8.61 27.73
N THR A 164 -4.62 8.63 28.94
CA THR A 164 -5.26 7.44 29.53
C THR A 164 -6.54 7.08 28.78
N PRO A 165 -7.04 5.83 28.89
CA PRO A 165 -8.32 5.45 28.28
C PRO A 165 -9.49 6.32 28.72
N GLU A 166 -9.48 6.79 30.00
CA GLU A 166 -10.49 7.66 30.56
C GLU A 166 -10.45 9.06 29.92
N GLU A 167 -9.24 9.62 29.73
CA GLU A 167 -9.04 10.91 29.06
C GLU A 167 -9.45 10.85 27.59
N ILE A 168 -9.15 9.75 26.90
CA ILE A 168 -9.61 9.52 25.51
C ILE A 168 -11.13 9.53 25.46
N ALA A 169 -11.80 8.78 26.34
CA ALA A 169 -13.26 8.71 26.39
C ALA A 169 -13.90 10.09 26.67
N GLU A 170 -13.32 10.87 27.59
CA GLU A 170 -13.80 12.23 27.86
C GLU A 170 -13.63 13.17 26.67
N ARG A 171 -12.46 13.13 26.00
CA ARG A 171 -12.17 13.93 24.80
C ARG A 171 -13.09 13.56 23.65
N GLU A 172 -13.32 12.25 23.43
CA GLU A 172 -14.24 11.73 22.42
C GLU A 172 -15.68 12.18 22.68
N ALA A 173 -16.15 12.08 23.94
CA ALA A 173 -17.49 12.54 24.31
C ALA A 173 -17.68 14.05 24.08
N LYS A 174 -16.65 14.87 24.34
CA LYS A 174 -16.68 16.32 24.04
C LYS A 174 -16.73 16.60 22.53
N MET A 175 -16.05 15.78 21.71
CA MET A 175 -15.98 15.96 20.26
C MET A 175 -17.27 15.52 19.55
N PHE A 176 -17.86 14.41 19.98
CA PHE A 176 -19.02 13.80 19.32
C PHE A 176 -20.33 13.89 20.12
N GLY A 177 -20.24 14.19 21.41
CA GLY A 177 -21.41 14.26 22.33
C GLY A 177 -22.25 15.53 22.24
N GLY A 178 -21.92 16.47 21.37
CA GLY A 178 -22.65 17.74 21.18
C GLY A 178 -23.82 17.70 20.18
N GLY A 179 -24.22 16.53 19.72
CA GLY A 179 -25.26 16.34 18.67
C GLY A 179 -26.46 15.55 19.18
N THR A 180 -27.32 16.17 20.01
CA THR A 180 -28.72 15.74 20.21
C THR A 180 -29.63 16.91 19.92
#